data_b6c4c3460e964a7cb723a5317ad2daa6
#
_entry.id   b6c4c3460e964a7cb723a5317ad2daa6
#
_cell.length_a   1.000
_cell.length_b   1.000
_cell.length_c   1.000
_cell.angle_alpha   90.00
_cell.angle_beta   90.00
_cell.angle_gamma   90.00
#
_symmetry.space_group_name_H-M   'P 1'
#
loop_
_entity.id
_entity.type
_entity.pdbx_description
1 polymer ?
#
loop_
_entity_poly.entity_id
_entity_poly.type
_entity_poly.pdbx_seq_one_letter_code
_entity_poly.pdbx_strand_id
1 'polypeptide(L)'
;MQKWKFFVVIATLMVSSYLQASERIQVYLPDGRDIVCINGNHRYTRALYGTHTLFRLETSDRPVFATFDKSRSRNIRFILTMDGQDYALDSTSYCESRYQGGKREYILKDHRWGKGVLHVTAWASFFEEGALWEFSGQDFSSPFSLTVRICAVRNLKMKENGELGIEPRSSFEASRPEQGLILRTWKGEGMTVLRFDNPDRITVLDSQEGRTLVLREEEARKQLVDRVEINTPDPYLNTLGANLVAAADGLWDGHTWLHGCIGWRTPYAGWRAGYLGDVLGWNDRAVSHFNAYANSMLTTVPPVYPQPQQDPDQNLSRGAMK
;
A
#
# COMPACT_ATOMS: atom_id res chain seq x y z
N MET A 1 37.98 29.38 -43.59
CA MET A 1 36.64 28.85 -43.25
C MET A 1 36.63 27.44 -42.66
N GLN A 2 37.67 26.63 -42.80
CA GLN A 2 37.71 25.23 -42.34
C GLN A 2 38.05 25.09 -40.84
N LYS A 3 38.76 26.00 -40.23
CA LYS A 3 39.13 25.96 -38.79
C LYS A 3 37.98 26.25 -37.83
N TRP A 4 36.97 27.00 -38.23
CA TRP A 4 35.78 27.29 -37.41
C TRP A 4 34.80 26.12 -37.30
N LYS A 5 34.71 25.29 -38.32
CA LYS A 5 33.83 24.09 -38.27
C LYS A 5 34.32 23.04 -37.26
N PHE A 6 35.64 22.94 -37.07
CA PHE A 6 36.24 22.02 -36.10
C PHE A 6 36.00 22.46 -34.64
N PHE A 7 36.00 23.77 -34.38
CA PHE A 7 35.77 24.29 -33.04
C PHE A 7 34.30 24.15 -32.63
N VAL A 8 33.34 24.28 -33.54
CA VAL A 8 31.91 24.12 -33.27
C VAL A 8 31.59 22.63 -32.98
N VAL A 9 32.19 21.68 -33.69
CA VAL A 9 32.01 20.25 -33.46
C VAL A 9 32.61 19.81 -32.12
N ILE A 10 33.76 20.31 -31.73
CA ILE A 10 34.38 20.02 -30.42
C ILE A 10 33.59 20.65 -29.30
N ALA A 11 33.08 21.86 -29.45
CA ALA A 11 32.20 22.52 -28.47
C ALA A 11 30.88 21.79 -28.31
N THR A 12 30.27 21.29 -29.39
CA THR A 12 29.03 20.49 -29.34
C THR A 12 29.27 19.13 -28.69
N LEU A 13 30.40 18.48 -28.93
CA LEU A 13 30.80 17.23 -28.27
C LEU A 13 31.12 17.42 -26.78
N MET A 14 31.70 18.55 -26.38
CA MET A 14 31.91 18.85 -24.96
C MET A 14 30.62 19.22 -24.22
N VAL A 15 29.67 19.89 -24.86
CA VAL A 15 28.37 20.18 -24.25
C VAL A 15 27.50 18.91 -24.12
N SER A 16 27.62 17.95 -25.05
CA SER A 16 26.89 16.66 -24.93
C SER A 16 27.46 15.75 -23.84
N SER A 17 28.73 15.90 -23.45
CA SER A 17 29.31 15.14 -22.34
C SER A 17 28.93 15.67 -20.95
N TYR A 18 28.35 16.88 -20.84
CA TYR A 18 27.81 17.43 -19.61
C TYR A 18 26.32 17.12 -19.38
N LEU A 19 25.64 16.50 -20.34
CA LEU A 19 24.31 15.93 -20.16
C LEU A 19 24.43 14.46 -19.70
N GLN A 20 25.27 14.18 -18.73
CA GLN A 20 25.10 12.98 -17.93
C GLN A 20 23.76 13.12 -17.22
N ALA A 21 22.79 12.31 -17.64
CA ALA A 21 21.58 12.13 -16.85
C ALA A 21 22.06 11.80 -15.42
N SER A 22 21.79 12.68 -14.47
CA SER A 22 22.10 12.40 -13.08
C SER A 22 21.48 11.05 -12.74
N GLU A 23 22.29 10.09 -12.31
CA GLU A 23 21.80 8.81 -11.86
C GLU A 23 20.70 9.07 -10.83
N ARG A 24 19.53 8.48 -11.06
CA ARG A 24 18.43 8.60 -10.09
C ARG A 24 18.87 7.91 -8.82
N ILE A 25 18.86 8.64 -7.71
CA ILE A 25 19.10 8.05 -6.40
C ILE A 25 17.98 7.02 -6.17
N GLN A 26 18.38 5.77 -6.02
CA GLN A 26 17.46 4.71 -5.66
C GLN A 26 17.06 4.85 -4.20
N VAL A 27 15.78 5.09 -3.96
CA VAL A 27 15.21 5.26 -2.61
C VAL A 27 14.69 3.94 -2.06
N TYR A 28 14.25 3.03 -2.93
CA TYR A 28 13.72 1.72 -2.57
C TYR A 28 14.75 0.65 -2.93
N LEU A 29 15.24 -0.03 -1.90
CA LEU A 29 16.32 -1.01 -2.02
C LEU A 29 15.80 -2.41 -1.71
N PRO A 30 16.30 -3.45 -2.38
CA PRO A 30 15.97 -4.83 -2.07
C PRO A 30 16.73 -5.28 -0.82
N ASP A 31 16.07 -6.06 0.02
CA ASP A 31 16.66 -6.80 1.13
C ASP A 31 16.01 -8.19 1.20
N GLY A 32 16.65 -9.19 0.62
CA GLY A 32 16.05 -10.49 0.38
C GLY A 32 14.81 -10.41 -0.54
N ARG A 33 13.65 -10.76 -0.03
CA ARG A 33 12.35 -10.66 -0.73
C ARG A 33 11.64 -9.32 -0.46
N ASP A 34 12.20 -8.48 0.40
CA ASP A 34 11.58 -7.25 0.86
C ASP A 34 12.04 -6.03 0.06
N ILE A 35 11.24 -4.99 0.12
CA ILE A 35 11.59 -3.67 -0.39
C ILE A 35 11.70 -2.72 0.79
N VAL A 36 12.88 -2.14 0.97
CA VAL A 36 13.21 -1.25 2.10
C VAL A 36 13.35 0.19 1.63
N CYS A 37 12.86 1.12 2.43
CA CYS A 37 13.06 2.55 2.24
C CYS A 37 13.41 3.19 3.59
N ILE A 38 14.49 3.97 3.63
CA ILE A 38 14.90 4.69 4.84
C ILE A 38 14.55 6.18 4.68
N ASN A 39 13.87 6.73 5.69
CA ASN A 39 13.47 8.14 5.75
C ASN A 39 12.71 8.64 4.50
N GLY A 40 11.77 7.85 4.03
CA GLY A 40 10.95 8.17 2.85
C GLY A 40 10.09 9.43 2.98
N ASN A 41 9.45 9.83 1.89
CA ASN A 41 8.81 11.13 1.70
C ASN A 41 7.29 11.17 1.93
N HIS A 42 6.72 10.35 2.79
CA HIS A 42 5.26 10.30 3.05
C HIS A 42 4.40 10.01 1.80
N ARG A 43 4.95 9.33 0.82
CA ARG A 43 4.19 8.88 -0.34
C ARG A 43 3.50 7.57 -0.04
N TYR A 44 2.25 7.45 -0.45
CA TYR A 44 1.55 6.17 -0.42
C TYR A 44 2.07 5.31 -1.56
N THR A 45 2.81 4.27 -1.21
CA THR A 45 3.56 3.46 -2.17
C THR A 45 3.06 2.04 -2.30
N ARG A 46 2.27 1.59 -1.34
CA ARG A 46 1.70 0.23 -1.34
C ARG A 46 0.31 0.23 -0.72
N ALA A 47 -0.63 -0.34 -1.46
CA ALA A 47 -1.89 -0.79 -0.89
C ALA A 47 -1.73 -2.19 -0.33
N LEU A 48 -2.28 -2.45 0.85
CA LEU A 48 -2.43 -3.78 1.41
C LEU A 48 -3.84 -4.28 1.14
N TYR A 49 -3.94 -5.52 0.75
CA TYR A 49 -5.17 -6.20 0.38
C TYR A 49 -5.41 -7.35 1.34
N GLY A 50 -6.64 -7.47 1.83
CA GLY A 50 -7.03 -8.59 2.67
C GLY A 50 -8.08 -9.45 1.97
N THR A 51 -9.34 -9.09 2.15
CA THR A 51 -10.48 -9.76 1.51
C THR A 51 -10.63 -9.35 0.04
N HIS A 52 -11.40 -10.12 -0.72
CA HIS A 52 -11.74 -9.82 -2.12
C HIS A 52 -12.81 -8.73 -2.25
N THR A 53 -12.71 -7.69 -1.45
CA THR A 53 -13.65 -6.56 -1.40
C THR A 53 -13.01 -5.26 -1.85
N LEU A 54 -13.76 -4.18 -1.75
CA LEU A 54 -13.23 -2.83 -2.04
C LEU A 54 -12.28 -2.32 -0.97
N PHE A 55 -12.32 -2.87 0.23
CA PHE A 55 -11.48 -2.39 1.32
C PHE A 55 -9.99 -2.53 1.00
N ARG A 56 -9.26 -1.46 1.21
CA ARG A 56 -7.80 -1.38 1.06
C ARG A 56 -7.22 -0.57 2.20
N LEU A 57 -6.04 -1.00 2.67
CA LEU A 57 -5.21 -0.20 3.55
C LEU A 57 -4.05 0.38 2.72
N GLU A 58 -4.12 1.67 2.46
CA GLU A 58 -3.04 2.40 1.81
C GLU A 58 -1.94 2.68 2.82
N THR A 59 -0.70 2.34 2.47
CA THR A 59 0.46 2.54 3.33
C THR A 59 1.46 3.49 2.69
N SER A 60 2.01 4.37 3.52
CA SER A 60 3.01 5.35 3.13
C SER A 60 4.42 4.89 3.46
N ASP A 61 5.43 5.58 2.95
CA ASP A 61 6.85 5.35 3.30
C ASP A 61 7.15 5.71 4.77
N ARG A 62 6.26 6.43 5.41
CA ARG A 62 6.26 6.70 6.87
C ARG A 62 4.94 6.25 7.45
N PRO A 63 4.85 5.96 8.77
CA PRO A 63 3.66 5.35 9.37
C PRO A 63 2.46 6.30 9.43
N VAL A 64 1.97 6.67 8.28
CA VAL A 64 0.65 7.26 8.06
C VAL A 64 -0.10 6.39 7.07
N PHE A 65 -1.37 6.17 7.35
CA PHE A 65 -2.20 5.22 6.64
C PHE A 65 -3.46 5.88 6.14
N ALA A 66 -4.06 5.26 5.12
CA ALA A 66 -5.41 5.60 4.72
C ALA A 66 -6.19 4.31 4.45
N THR A 67 -7.46 4.31 4.82
CA THR A 67 -8.38 3.27 4.37
C THR A 67 -9.13 3.77 3.15
N PHE A 68 -9.39 2.86 2.24
CA PHE A 68 -10.23 3.10 1.10
C PHE A 68 -11.33 2.03 1.03
N ASP A 69 -12.56 2.47 0.94
CA ASP A 69 -13.70 1.71 0.48
C ASP A 69 -14.56 2.61 -0.43
N LYS A 70 -15.57 2.05 -1.10
CA LYS A 70 -16.39 2.82 -2.05
C LYS A 70 -17.10 4.03 -1.42
N SER A 71 -17.41 3.96 -0.12
CA SER A 71 -18.24 4.96 0.56
C SER A 71 -17.45 5.88 1.48
N ARG A 72 -16.27 5.44 1.92
CA ARG A 72 -15.53 6.13 2.99
C ARG A 72 -14.03 5.97 2.83
N SER A 73 -13.34 7.07 2.97
CA SER A 73 -11.89 7.08 3.08
C SER A 73 -11.47 7.78 4.35
N ARG A 74 -10.50 7.20 5.05
CA ARG A 74 -10.01 7.72 6.32
C ARG A 74 -8.50 7.86 6.26
N ASN A 75 -8.01 8.98 6.80
CA ASN A 75 -6.60 9.13 7.15
C ASN A 75 -6.41 8.65 8.58
N ILE A 76 -5.40 7.82 8.81
CA ILE A 76 -5.09 7.23 10.11
C ILE A 76 -3.65 7.57 10.45
N ARG A 77 -3.45 8.25 11.57
CA ARG A 77 -2.13 8.64 12.09
C ARG A 77 -2.00 8.23 13.53
N PHE A 78 -0.77 7.94 13.92
CA PHE A 78 -0.42 7.55 15.28
C PHE A 78 0.51 8.58 15.90
N ILE A 79 0.26 8.85 17.17
CA ILE A 79 1.04 9.78 17.99
C ILE A 79 1.47 9.03 19.24
N LEU A 80 2.76 9.05 19.52
CA LEU A 80 3.33 8.59 20.75
C LEU A 80 3.43 9.77 21.72
N THR A 81 2.89 9.61 22.92
CA THR A 81 3.03 10.60 24.00
C THR A 81 3.92 10.04 25.09
N MET A 82 5.02 10.71 25.39
CA MET A 82 5.99 10.33 26.42
C MET A 82 6.43 11.60 27.17
N ASP A 83 6.48 11.53 28.49
CA ASP A 83 6.85 12.66 29.37
C ASP A 83 6.07 13.96 29.06
N GLY A 84 4.79 13.82 28.70
CA GLY A 84 3.91 14.93 28.38
C GLY A 84 4.14 15.57 26.99
N GLN A 85 5.00 15.00 26.17
CA GLN A 85 5.29 15.46 24.80
C GLN A 85 4.72 14.51 23.75
N ASP A 86 4.14 15.08 22.71
CA ASP A 86 3.56 14.37 21.57
C ASP A 86 4.54 14.25 20.42
N TYR A 87 4.69 13.05 19.90
CA TYR A 87 5.54 12.70 18.75
C TYR A 87 4.72 12.00 17.68
N ALA A 88 4.47 12.68 16.59
CA ALA A 88 3.84 12.03 15.43
C ALA A 88 4.78 10.97 14.85
N LEU A 89 4.32 9.73 14.72
CA LEU A 89 5.16 8.62 14.28
C LEU A 89 5.70 8.81 12.86
N ASP A 90 4.97 9.51 12.01
CA ASP A 90 5.39 9.83 10.65
C ASP A 90 6.46 10.93 10.55
N SER A 91 6.84 11.53 11.70
CA SER A 91 7.81 12.64 11.77
C SER A 91 9.04 12.29 12.62
N THR A 92 9.24 11.03 12.93
CA THR A 92 10.42 10.54 13.67
C THR A 92 11.71 10.82 12.91
N SER A 93 12.83 11.01 13.62
CA SER A 93 14.14 11.29 13.03
C SER A 93 14.69 10.13 12.18
N TYR A 94 14.30 8.89 12.51
CA TYR A 94 14.60 7.69 11.73
C TYR A 94 13.34 6.88 11.52
N CYS A 95 13.13 6.48 10.28
CA CYS A 95 12.07 5.56 9.88
C CYS A 95 12.62 4.63 8.79
N GLU A 96 12.82 3.37 9.10
CA GLU A 96 12.95 2.32 8.10
C GLU A 96 11.57 1.75 7.83
N SER A 97 11.15 1.77 6.58
CA SER A 97 9.92 1.12 6.15
C SER A 97 10.23 -0.07 5.26
N ARG A 98 9.62 -1.20 5.54
CA ARG A 98 9.83 -2.48 4.89
C ARG A 98 8.52 -3.01 4.35
N TYR A 99 8.45 -3.29 3.06
CA TYR A 99 7.31 -3.94 2.44
C TYR A 99 7.65 -5.41 2.16
N GLN A 100 6.86 -6.29 2.76
CA GLN A 100 7.00 -7.75 2.60
C GLN A 100 5.70 -8.28 2.01
N GLY A 101 5.55 -8.40 0.73
CA GLY A 101 4.37 -8.92 0.05
C GLY A 101 3.10 -9.01 0.91
N GLY A 102 2.25 -7.98 0.89
CA GLY A 102 1.00 -7.95 1.64
C GLY A 102 1.05 -7.43 3.08
N LYS A 103 2.24 -7.06 3.62
CA LYS A 103 2.35 -6.35 4.91
C LYS A 103 3.36 -5.22 4.87
N ARG A 104 3.22 -4.26 5.75
CA ARG A 104 4.14 -3.14 5.90
C ARG A 104 4.70 -3.08 7.31
N GLU A 105 6.01 -3.03 7.45
CA GLU A 105 6.70 -2.86 8.73
C GLU A 105 7.42 -1.52 8.78
N TYR A 106 7.52 -0.96 9.99
CA TYR A 106 8.28 0.25 10.26
C TYR A 106 9.13 0.04 11.50
N ILE A 107 10.39 0.47 11.43
CA ILE A 107 11.28 0.58 12.57
C ILE A 107 11.53 2.07 12.79
N LEU A 108 11.07 2.59 13.93
CA LEU A 108 11.10 4.00 14.25
C LEU A 108 12.05 4.26 15.40
N LYS A 109 12.87 5.30 15.23
CA LYS A 109 13.72 5.84 16.30
C LYS A 109 13.63 7.36 16.28
N ASP A 110 13.71 7.96 17.43
CA ASP A 110 13.78 9.40 17.56
C ASP A 110 14.82 9.79 18.62
N HIS A 111 15.62 10.79 18.33
CA HIS A 111 16.65 11.26 19.25
C HIS A 111 16.08 11.68 20.62
N ARG A 112 14.81 12.05 20.67
CA ARG A 112 14.08 12.42 21.87
C ARG A 112 13.63 11.21 22.72
N TRP A 113 13.65 10.01 22.15
CA TRP A 113 13.29 8.76 22.84
C TRP A 113 14.49 8.06 23.49
N GLY A 114 15.69 8.67 23.45
CA GLY A 114 16.92 8.05 23.90
C GLY A 114 17.28 6.81 23.07
N LYS A 115 17.27 5.64 23.69
CA LYS A 115 17.50 4.34 23.01
C LYS A 115 16.22 3.69 22.52
N GLY A 116 15.05 4.30 22.78
CA GLY A 116 13.75 3.74 22.43
C GLY A 116 13.59 3.45 20.94
N VAL A 117 13.10 2.24 20.66
CA VAL A 117 12.76 1.78 19.30
C VAL A 117 11.31 1.33 19.30
N LEU A 118 10.54 1.81 18.33
CA LEU A 118 9.17 1.38 18.13
C LEU A 118 9.05 0.63 16.81
N HIS A 119 8.60 -0.61 16.88
CA HIS A 119 8.21 -1.41 15.72
C HIS A 119 6.72 -1.27 15.48
N VAL A 120 6.34 -1.06 14.24
CA VAL A 120 4.94 -1.00 13.80
C VAL A 120 4.76 -1.89 12.59
N THR A 121 3.85 -2.86 12.69
CA THR A 121 3.49 -3.70 11.54
C THR A 121 2.03 -3.51 11.20
N ALA A 122 1.71 -3.45 9.92
CA ALA A 122 0.37 -3.22 9.41
C ALA A 122 -0.04 -4.30 8.40
N TRP A 123 -1.29 -4.76 8.52
CA TRP A 123 -1.97 -5.67 7.58
C TRP A 123 -3.34 -5.12 7.20
N ALA A 124 -3.79 -5.43 5.99
CA ALA A 124 -5.22 -5.51 5.72
C ALA A 124 -5.67 -6.94 6.05
N SER A 125 -6.78 -7.11 6.77
CA SER A 125 -7.22 -8.45 7.20
C SER A 125 -7.65 -9.32 6.03
N PHE A 126 -7.21 -10.58 6.02
CA PHE A 126 -7.60 -11.59 5.04
C PHE A 126 -8.99 -12.18 5.31
N PHE A 127 -9.58 -11.87 6.46
CA PHE A 127 -10.81 -12.53 6.91
C PHE A 127 -12.01 -11.59 7.03
N GLU A 128 -11.76 -10.29 7.05
CA GLU A 128 -12.80 -9.27 7.20
C GLU A 128 -12.40 -7.94 6.54
N GLU A 129 -13.35 -7.07 6.30
CA GLU A 129 -13.05 -5.70 5.85
C GLU A 129 -12.48 -4.88 7.00
N GLY A 130 -11.18 -4.86 7.11
CA GLY A 130 -10.51 -4.19 8.20
C GLY A 130 -8.99 -4.19 8.08
N ALA A 131 -8.35 -3.61 9.06
CA ALA A 131 -6.90 -3.52 9.14
C ALA A 131 -6.41 -3.80 10.56
N LEU A 132 -5.17 -4.24 10.65
CA LEU A 132 -4.49 -4.55 11.90
C LEU A 132 -3.21 -3.77 11.98
N TRP A 133 -2.87 -3.32 13.17
CA TRP A 133 -1.56 -2.78 13.51
C TRP A 133 -1.06 -3.45 14.78
N GLU A 134 0.16 -3.94 14.71
CA GLU A 134 0.91 -4.38 15.87
C GLU A 134 1.97 -3.33 16.21
N PHE A 135 2.05 -2.98 17.49
CA PHE A 135 3.07 -2.08 18.03
C PHE A 135 3.89 -2.82 19.07
N SER A 136 5.21 -2.70 18.98
CA SER A 136 6.15 -3.24 19.96
C SER A 136 7.22 -2.21 20.27
N GLY A 137 7.27 -1.75 21.53
CA GLY A 137 8.27 -0.81 22.03
C GLY A 137 9.39 -1.53 22.75
N GLN A 138 10.63 -1.09 22.51
CA GLN A 138 11.83 -1.62 23.14
C GLN A 138 12.72 -0.47 23.64
N ASP A 139 13.43 -0.67 24.72
CA ASP A 139 14.44 0.24 25.28
C ASP A 139 13.96 1.67 25.59
N PHE A 140 12.67 1.88 25.82
CA PHE A 140 12.15 3.17 26.26
C PHE A 140 12.46 3.41 27.73
N SER A 141 12.99 4.59 28.05
CA SER A 141 13.34 4.97 29.42
C SER A 141 12.12 5.37 30.28
N SER A 142 11.04 5.81 29.63
CA SER A 142 9.81 6.26 30.27
C SER A 142 8.58 5.55 29.68
N PRO A 143 7.49 5.45 30.45
CA PRO A 143 6.22 5.00 29.93
C PRO A 143 5.72 5.91 28.79
N PHE A 144 5.11 5.34 27.78
CA PHE A 144 4.46 6.10 26.72
C PHE A 144 3.06 5.58 26.43
N SER A 145 2.26 6.41 25.79
CA SER A 145 0.96 6.03 25.27
C SER A 145 0.90 6.25 23.78
N LEU A 146 0.03 5.52 23.10
CA LEU A 146 -0.29 5.71 21.69
C LEU A 146 -1.69 6.29 21.56
N THR A 147 -1.79 7.36 20.76
CA THR A 147 -3.04 7.93 20.30
C THR A 147 -3.20 7.67 18.83
N VAL A 148 -4.32 7.10 18.42
CA VAL A 148 -4.71 7.04 17.02
C VAL A 148 -5.58 8.25 16.69
N ARG A 149 -5.29 8.89 15.57
CA ARG A 149 -6.12 9.93 14.98
C ARG A 149 -6.72 9.44 13.69
N ILE A 150 -8.05 9.40 13.64
CA ILE A 150 -8.82 8.96 12.49
C ILE A 150 -9.59 10.15 11.96
N CYS A 151 -9.33 10.53 10.73
CA CYS A 151 -9.95 11.69 10.11
C CYS A 151 -10.56 11.32 8.77
N ALA A 152 -11.68 11.96 8.42
CA ALA A 152 -12.16 11.91 7.05
C ALA A 152 -11.09 12.50 6.10
N VAL A 153 -10.97 11.96 4.93
CA VAL A 153 -10.13 12.52 3.86
C VAL A 153 -10.83 13.77 3.31
N ARG A 154 -10.10 14.86 3.17
CA ARG A 154 -10.64 16.16 2.74
C ARG A 154 -11.26 16.10 1.35
N ASN A 155 -10.58 15.45 0.45
CA ASN A 155 -10.97 15.39 -0.94
C ASN A 155 -10.32 14.18 -1.61
N LEU A 156 -11.05 13.08 -1.67
CA LEU A 156 -10.57 11.88 -2.35
C LEU A 156 -10.67 12.12 -3.87
N LYS A 157 -9.67 12.76 -4.43
CA LYS A 157 -9.50 12.83 -5.88
C LYS A 157 -8.25 12.00 -6.22
N MET A 158 -8.49 10.77 -6.61
CA MET A 158 -7.46 10.00 -7.29
C MET A 158 -7.21 10.68 -8.64
N LYS A 159 -5.99 11.11 -8.88
CA LYS A 159 -5.59 11.61 -10.18
C LYS A 159 -5.37 10.41 -11.11
N GLU A 160 -5.66 10.58 -12.38
CA GLU A 160 -5.41 9.55 -13.39
C GLU A 160 -3.97 9.00 -13.33
N ASN A 161 -3.01 9.86 -13.05
CA ASN A 161 -1.61 9.46 -12.86
C ASN A 161 -1.35 8.68 -11.56
N GLY A 162 -2.16 8.85 -10.53
CA GLY A 162 -2.03 8.14 -9.27
C GLY A 162 -2.49 6.70 -9.34
N GLU A 163 -3.44 6.41 -10.18
CA GLU A 163 -3.91 5.04 -10.43
C GLU A 163 -2.84 4.15 -11.08
N LEU A 164 -1.87 4.76 -11.74
CA LEU A 164 -0.77 4.09 -12.43
C LEU A 164 0.56 4.19 -11.70
N GLY A 165 0.60 4.80 -10.53
CA GLY A 165 1.84 5.10 -9.85
C GLY A 165 1.72 5.27 -8.34
N ILE A 166 2.62 6.08 -7.81
CA ILE A 166 2.72 6.39 -6.38
C ILE A 166 1.85 7.59 -6.07
N GLU A 167 0.90 7.42 -5.16
CA GLU A 167 0.06 8.50 -4.70
C GLU A 167 0.83 9.49 -3.79
N PRO A 168 0.72 10.79 -4.02
CA PRO A 168 1.28 11.78 -3.12
C PRO A 168 0.49 11.82 -1.80
N ARG A 169 1.13 12.32 -0.75
CA ARG A 169 0.50 12.49 0.58
C ARG A 169 -0.84 13.23 0.51
N SER A 170 -0.97 14.21 -0.38
CA SER A 170 -2.18 15.02 -0.54
C SER A 170 -3.41 14.24 -0.99
N SER A 171 -3.25 13.05 -1.58
CA SER A 171 -4.38 12.22 -2.02
C SER A 171 -5.24 11.73 -0.86
N PHE A 172 -4.64 11.58 0.33
CA PHE A 172 -5.33 11.10 1.53
C PHE A 172 -5.20 12.10 2.70
N GLU A 173 -5.16 13.39 2.42
CA GLU A 173 -5.00 14.41 3.45
C GLU A 173 -6.20 14.49 4.38
N ALA A 174 -5.93 14.53 5.69
CA ALA A 174 -6.95 14.61 6.72
C ALA A 174 -7.72 15.94 6.66
N SER A 175 -9.04 15.89 6.78
CA SER A 175 -9.88 17.08 6.84
C SER A 175 -9.91 17.73 8.24
N ARG A 176 -9.79 16.91 9.29
CA ARG A 176 -9.78 17.33 10.71
C ARG A 176 -8.74 16.53 11.48
N PRO A 177 -7.48 17.00 11.52
CA PRO A 177 -6.38 16.21 12.10
C PRO A 177 -6.39 16.10 13.63
N GLU A 178 -7.23 16.88 14.33
CA GLU A 178 -7.29 16.94 15.80
C GLU A 178 -8.09 15.82 16.47
N GLN A 179 -8.87 15.07 15.71
CA GLN A 179 -9.66 13.97 16.28
C GLN A 179 -8.74 12.79 16.64
N GLY A 180 -8.92 12.21 17.81
CA GLY A 180 -8.08 11.11 18.26
C GLY A 180 -8.69 10.26 19.38
N LEU A 181 -8.17 9.06 19.50
CA LEU A 181 -8.50 8.08 20.54
C LEU A 181 -7.21 7.62 21.22
N ILE A 182 -7.16 7.68 22.54
CA ILE A 182 -6.05 7.10 23.31
C ILE A 182 -6.19 5.58 23.34
N LEU A 183 -5.16 4.88 22.86
CA LEU A 183 -5.19 3.43 22.71
C LEU A 183 -4.68 2.70 23.95
N ARG A 184 -3.43 2.94 24.33
CA ARG A 184 -2.79 2.22 25.41
C ARG A 184 -1.56 2.96 25.95
N THR A 185 -1.20 2.65 27.21
CA THR A 185 0.05 3.09 27.82
C THR A 185 0.97 1.90 28.03
N TRP A 186 2.24 2.05 27.69
CA TRP A 186 3.31 1.10 27.92
C TRP A 186 4.33 1.62 28.92
N LYS A 187 5.14 0.68 29.43
CA LYS A 187 6.33 0.97 30.23
C LYS A 187 7.57 0.38 29.54
N GLY A 188 7.95 0.91 28.40
CA GLY A 188 9.15 0.48 27.70
C GLY A 188 8.89 -0.69 26.74
N GLU A 189 8.68 -1.89 27.22
CA GLU A 189 8.47 -3.08 26.40
C GLU A 189 7.01 -3.53 26.37
N GLY A 190 6.62 -4.17 25.31
CA GLY A 190 5.31 -4.76 25.18
C GLY A 190 4.75 -4.68 23.76
N MET A 191 3.72 -5.49 23.55
CA MET A 191 3.00 -5.58 22.29
C MET A 191 1.57 -5.09 22.48
N THR A 192 1.09 -4.34 21.50
CA THR A 192 -0.33 -3.97 21.40
C THR A 192 -0.80 -4.19 19.97
N VAL A 193 -1.95 -4.80 19.84
CA VAL A 193 -2.62 -5.00 18.57
C VAL A 193 -3.88 -4.16 18.52
N LEU A 194 -4.04 -3.44 17.41
CA LEU A 194 -5.21 -2.66 17.11
C LEU A 194 -5.91 -3.26 15.92
N ARG A 195 -7.22 -3.41 16.02
CA ARG A 195 -8.09 -3.79 14.93
C ARG A 195 -8.96 -2.62 14.51
N PHE A 196 -8.92 -2.29 13.26
CA PHE A 196 -9.83 -1.34 12.63
C PHE A 196 -10.88 -2.12 11.84
N ASP A 197 -12.12 -1.95 12.24
CA ASP A 197 -13.27 -2.54 11.54
C ASP A 197 -13.96 -1.45 10.71
N ASN A 198 -14.33 -1.79 9.50
CA ASN A 198 -15.21 -0.92 8.73
C ASN A 198 -16.62 -0.90 9.41
N PRO A 199 -17.28 0.24 9.70
CA PRO A 199 -17.00 1.54 9.09
C PRO A 199 -16.19 2.54 9.91
N ASP A 200 -15.66 2.36 11.06
CA ASP A 200 -14.78 3.34 11.74
C ASP A 200 -14.52 3.01 13.22
N ARG A 201 -14.52 1.74 13.54
CA ARG A 201 -14.22 1.32 14.89
C ARG A 201 -12.79 0.85 15.04
N ILE A 202 -12.07 1.39 16.03
CA ILE A 202 -10.79 0.83 16.46
C ILE A 202 -10.99 0.15 17.81
N THR A 203 -10.50 -1.07 17.89
CA THR A 203 -10.48 -1.88 19.09
C THR A 203 -9.05 -2.18 19.48
N VAL A 204 -8.70 -1.97 20.73
CA VAL A 204 -7.45 -2.47 21.34
C VAL A 204 -7.73 -3.90 21.76
N LEU A 205 -7.00 -4.84 21.20
CA LEU A 205 -7.14 -6.26 21.55
C LEU A 205 -6.31 -6.58 22.79
N ASP A 206 -6.77 -7.50 23.61
CA ASP A 206 -5.91 -8.03 24.66
C ASP A 206 -4.71 -8.80 24.06
N SER A 207 -3.70 -9.06 24.87
CA SER A 207 -2.43 -9.61 24.38
C SER A 207 -2.57 -11.01 23.79
N GLN A 208 -3.52 -11.82 24.25
CA GLN A 208 -3.73 -13.17 23.75
C GLN A 208 -4.56 -13.15 22.46
N GLU A 209 -5.66 -12.43 22.44
CA GLU A 209 -6.50 -12.25 21.25
C GLU A 209 -5.71 -11.62 20.11
N GLY A 210 -4.99 -10.53 20.41
CA GLY A 210 -4.17 -9.84 19.45
C GLY A 210 -3.09 -10.72 18.82
N ARG A 211 -2.37 -11.48 19.64
CA ARG A 211 -1.35 -12.43 19.15
C ARG A 211 -1.95 -13.51 18.29
N THR A 212 -3.09 -14.08 18.69
CA THR A 212 -3.77 -15.12 17.92
C THR A 212 -4.21 -14.59 16.57
N LEU A 213 -4.74 -13.38 16.54
CA LEU A 213 -5.18 -12.74 15.29
C LEU A 213 -4.00 -12.46 14.36
N VAL A 214 -2.93 -11.87 14.86
CA VAL A 214 -1.70 -11.58 14.08
C VAL A 214 -1.11 -12.86 13.49
N LEU A 215 -1.04 -13.94 14.27
CA LEU A 215 -0.53 -15.23 13.76
C LEU A 215 -1.40 -15.79 12.64
N ARG A 216 -2.72 -15.67 12.75
CA ARG A 216 -3.66 -16.10 11.71
C ARG A 216 -3.51 -15.30 10.42
N GLU A 217 -3.39 -13.99 10.53
CA GLU A 217 -3.18 -13.09 9.37
C GLU A 217 -1.83 -13.35 8.70
N GLU A 218 -0.77 -13.55 9.48
CA GLU A 218 0.56 -13.83 8.96
C GLU A 218 0.64 -15.19 8.27
N GLU A 219 -0.06 -16.20 8.80
CA GLU A 219 -0.15 -17.51 8.15
C GLU A 219 -0.87 -17.42 6.80
N ALA A 220 -2.03 -16.74 6.76
CA ALA A 220 -2.75 -16.53 5.50
C ALA A 220 -1.90 -15.76 4.47
N ARG A 221 -1.18 -14.74 4.92
CA ARG A 221 -0.25 -14.00 4.08
C ARG A 221 0.85 -14.88 3.52
N LYS A 222 1.50 -15.69 4.35
CA LYS A 222 2.57 -16.61 3.92
C LYS A 222 2.07 -17.60 2.91
N GLN A 223 0.95 -18.26 3.15
CA GLN A 223 0.34 -19.19 2.20
C GLN A 223 0.07 -18.56 0.84
N LEU A 224 -0.25 -17.25 0.82
CA LEU A 224 -0.44 -16.51 -0.41
C LEU A 224 0.90 -16.23 -1.10
N VAL A 225 1.84 -15.57 -0.42
CA VAL A 225 3.04 -15.01 -1.06
C VAL A 225 4.12 -16.05 -1.35
N ASP A 226 4.09 -17.19 -0.69
CA ASP A 226 5.04 -18.29 -0.93
C ASP A 226 4.71 -19.13 -2.18
N ARG A 227 3.64 -18.77 -2.92
CA ARG A 227 3.31 -19.41 -4.21
C ARG A 227 4.35 -19.19 -5.28
N VAL A 228 5.09 -18.07 -5.21
CA VAL A 228 6.14 -17.76 -6.19
C VAL A 228 7.40 -17.35 -5.45
N GLU A 229 8.45 -18.11 -5.70
CA GLU A 229 9.80 -17.78 -5.28
C GLU A 229 10.65 -17.43 -6.51
N ILE A 230 11.36 -16.30 -6.45
CA ILE A 230 12.31 -15.87 -7.47
C ILE A 230 13.68 -15.78 -6.80
N ASN A 231 14.64 -16.55 -7.34
CA ASN A 231 16.01 -16.55 -6.86
C ASN A 231 16.96 -16.38 -8.05
N THR A 232 17.46 -15.17 -8.24
CA THR A 232 18.33 -14.77 -9.34
C THR A 232 19.53 -14.00 -8.80
N PRO A 233 20.58 -13.79 -9.59
CA PRO A 233 21.68 -12.92 -9.22
C PRO A 233 21.28 -11.45 -9.04
N ASP A 234 20.13 -11.02 -9.57
CA ASP A 234 19.62 -9.65 -9.43
C ASP A 234 18.71 -9.55 -8.20
N PRO A 235 19.12 -8.84 -7.13
CA PRO A 235 18.33 -8.73 -5.90
C PRO A 235 17.00 -8.00 -6.10
N TYR A 236 16.87 -7.13 -7.11
CA TYR A 236 15.60 -6.46 -7.40
C TYR A 236 14.57 -7.43 -7.97
N LEU A 237 14.98 -8.36 -8.83
CA LEU A 237 14.08 -9.39 -9.36
C LEU A 237 13.58 -10.30 -8.24
N ASN A 238 14.40 -10.59 -7.23
CA ASN A 238 14.03 -11.47 -6.14
C ASN A 238 12.90 -10.91 -5.26
N THR A 239 12.70 -9.59 -5.26
CA THR A 239 11.57 -8.97 -4.56
C THR A 239 10.23 -9.13 -5.28
N LEU A 240 10.21 -9.55 -6.55
CA LEU A 240 9.00 -9.51 -7.37
C LEU A 240 8.03 -10.66 -7.03
N GLY A 241 8.51 -11.85 -6.72
CA GLY A 241 7.64 -13.02 -6.54
C GLY A 241 6.47 -12.78 -5.57
N ALA A 242 6.78 -12.56 -4.31
CA ALA A 242 5.79 -12.29 -3.27
C ALA A 242 4.92 -11.06 -3.57
N ASN A 243 5.53 -10.00 -4.11
CA ASN A 243 4.84 -8.75 -4.43
C ASN A 243 3.82 -8.90 -5.56
N LEU A 244 4.16 -9.66 -6.60
CA LEU A 244 3.27 -9.93 -7.72
C LEU A 244 2.08 -10.79 -7.30
N VAL A 245 2.32 -11.81 -6.47
CA VAL A 245 1.24 -12.66 -5.97
C VAL A 245 0.28 -11.85 -5.09
N ALA A 246 0.79 -11.05 -4.16
CA ALA A 246 -0.04 -10.18 -3.32
C ALA A 246 -0.87 -9.19 -4.16
N ALA A 247 -0.26 -8.58 -5.17
CA ALA A 247 -0.96 -7.67 -6.08
C ALA A 247 -2.03 -8.40 -6.91
N ALA A 248 -1.72 -9.59 -7.41
CA ALA A 248 -2.64 -10.40 -8.19
C ALA A 248 -3.88 -10.83 -7.39
N ASP A 249 -3.66 -11.23 -6.13
CA ASP A 249 -4.76 -11.55 -5.22
C ASP A 249 -5.59 -10.31 -4.89
N GLY A 250 -4.94 -9.18 -4.66
CA GLY A 250 -5.60 -7.92 -4.34
C GLY A 250 -6.47 -7.34 -5.47
N LEU A 251 -6.25 -7.78 -6.70
CA LEU A 251 -7.07 -7.42 -7.86
C LEU A 251 -8.24 -8.38 -8.11
N TRP A 252 -8.34 -9.47 -7.37
CA TRP A 252 -9.44 -10.42 -7.46
C TRP A 252 -10.63 -9.94 -6.64
N ASP A 253 -11.81 -9.82 -7.25
CA ASP A 253 -13.04 -9.32 -6.60
C ASP A 253 -13.99 -10.44 -6.15
N GLY A 254 -13.57 -11.70 -6.24
CA GLY A 254 -14.39 -12.88 -5.99
C GLY A 254 -14.96 -13.51 -7.26
N HIS A 255 -14.95 -12.80 -8.39
CA HIS A 255 -15.49 -13.27 -9.67
C HIS A 255 -14.54 -13.05 -10.83
N THR A 256 -13.86 -11.90 -10.88
CA THR A 256 -12.97 -11.51 -11.96
C THR A 256 -11.72 -10.83 -11.40
N TRP A 257 -10.63 -10.85 -12.15
CA TRP A 257 -9.53 -9.93 -11.94
C TRP A 257 -9.88 -8.56 -12.51
N LEU A 258 -9.61 -7.54 -11.73
CA LEU A 258 -9.86 -6.17 -12.09
C LEU A 258 -8.63 -5.52 -12.72
N HIS A 259 -8.83 -4.47 -13.50
CA HIS A 259 -7.76 -3.69 -14.08
C HIS A 259 -6.99 -2.88 -13.01
N GLY A 260 -7.67 -2.42 -11.97
CA GLY A 260 -7.10 -1.66 -10.86
C GLY A 260 -7.81 -1.92 -9.54
N CYS A 261 -7.20 -1.46 -8.45
CA CYS A 261 -7.69 -1.73 -7.10
C CYS A 261 -8.62 -0.64 -6.55
N ILE A 262 -8.46 0.61 -6.93
CA ILE A 262 -9.23 1.76 -6.45
C ILE A 262 -10.04 2.37 -7.59
N GLY A 263 -9.37 3.00 -8.54
CA GLY A 263 -9.92 3.38 -9.81
C GLY A 263 -9.93 2.16 -10.76
N TRP A 264 -10.36 2.30 -11.97
CA TRP A 264 -10.26 1.25 -13.00
C TRP A 264 -10.75 -0.13 -12.53
N ARG A 265 -11.75 -0.18 -11.66
CA ARG A 265 -12.33 -1.43 -11.15
C ARG A 265 -13.22 -2.13 -12.17
N THR A 266 -12.80 -2.16 -13.40
CA THR A 266 -13.43 -2.91 -14.49
C THR A 266 -12.74 -4.27 -14.64
N PRO A 267 -13.44 -5.32 -15.07
CA PRO A 267 -12.81 -6.60 -15.36
C PRO A 267 -11.64 -6.44 -16.35
N TYR A 268 -10.52 -7.07 -16.02
CA TYR A 268 -9.33 -7.04 -16.86
C TYR A 268 -9.56 -7.89 -18.11
N ALA A 269 -8.94 -7.55 -19.24
CA ALA A 269 -9.14 -8.26 -20.51
C ALA A 269 -8.92 -9.77 -20.35
N GLY A 270 -9.93 -10.58 -20.73
CA GLY A 270 -10.10 -11.99 -20.37
C GLY A 270 -8.84 -12.85 -20.49
N TRP A 271 -8.22 -12.91 -21.66
CA TRP A 271 -7.05 -13.75 -21.89
C TRP A 271 -5.81 -13.35 -21.07
N ARG A 272 -5.65 -12.05 -20.80
CA ARG A 272 -4.51 -11.56 -20.01
C ARG A 272 -4.60 -11.98 -18.53
N ALA A 273 -5.81 -11.97 -17.99
CA ALA A 273 -6.03 -12.45 -16.62
C ALA A 273 -5.94 -13.98 -16.53
N GLY A 274 -6.30 -14.70 -17.58
CA GLY A 274 -6.17 -16.15 -17.65
C GLY A 274 -4.74 -16.63 -17.38
N TYR A 275 -3.75 -16.00 -18.00
CA TYR A 275 -2.34 -16.34 -17.75
C TYR A 275 -1.93 -16.18 -16.28
N LEU A 276 -2.48 -15.19 -15.60
CA LEU A 276 -2.23 -14.99 -14.18
C LEU A 276 -2.77 -16.17 -13.35
N GLY A 277 -3.98 -16.61 -13.65
CA GLY A 277 -4.59 -17.78 -13.01
C GLY A 277 -3.78 -19.04 -13.22
N ASP A 278 -3.35 -19.30 -14.45
CA ASP A 278 -2.57 -20.49 -14.80
C ASP A 278 -1.22 -20.52 -14.09
N VAL A 279 -0.45 -19.42 -14.16
CA VAL A 279 0.89 -19.32 -13.54
C VAL A 279 0.84 -19.47 -12.02
N LEU A 280 -0.21 -18.93 -11.38
CA LEU A 280 -0.35 -18.98 -9.92
C LEU A 280 -1.12 -20.21 -9.42
N GLY A 281 -1.56 -21.10 -10.30
CA GLY A 281 -2.33 -22.29 -9.94
C GLY A 281 -3.75 -21.94 -9.43
N TRP A 282 -4.31 -20.81 -9.83
CA TRP A 282 -5.66 -20.37 -9.50
C TRP A 282 -6.65 -20.73 -10.61
N ASN A 283 -6.71 -22.01 -10.97
CA ASN A 283 -7.52 -22.50 -12.08
C ASN A 283 -9.01 -22.16 -11.92
N ASP A 284 -9.54 -22.28 -10.70
CA ASP A 284 -10.96 -21.95 -10.42
C ASP A 284 -11.24 -20.46 -10.66
N ARG A 285 -10.31 -19.59 -10.27
CA ARG A 285 -10.41 -18.16 -10.56
C ARG A 285 -10.34 -17.86 -12.06
N ALA A 286 -9.46 -18.56 -12.78
CA ALA A 286 -9.37 -18.44 -14.23
C ALA A 286 -10.70 -18.84 -14.91
N VAL A 287 -11.27 -19.97 -14.52
CA VAL A 287 -12.57 -20.44 -15.01
C VAL A 287 -13.67 -19.43 -14.68
N SER A 288 -13.74 -18.93 -13.45
CA SER A 288 -14.71 -17.89 -13.06
C SER A 288 -14.59 -16.63 -13.93
N HIS A 289 -13.35 -16.16 -14.11
CA HIS A 289 -13.07 -15.00 -14.93
C HIS A 289 -13.50 -15.16 -16.38
N PHE A 290 -13.18 -16.28 -17.02
CA PHE A 290 -13.60 -16.56 -18.39
C PHE A 290 -15.12 -16.72 -18.51
N ASN A 291 -15.77 -17.36 -17.54
CA ASN A 291 -17.22 -17.50 -17.54
C ASN A 291 -17.92 -16.13 -17.41
N ALA A 292 -17.39 -15.21 -16.64
CA ALA A 292 -17.92 -13.85 -16.57
C ALA A 292 -17.91 -13.18 -17.95
N TYR A 293 -16.85 -13.34 -18.73
CA TYR A 293 -16.79 -12.82 -20.10
C TYR A 293 -17.74 -13.57 -21.05
N ALA A 294 -17.79 -14.88 -20.99
CA ALA A 294 -18.70 -15.67 -21.82
C ALA A 294 -20.16 -15.30 -21.57
N ASN A 295 -20.54 -15.11 -20.30
CA ASN A 295 -21.89 -14.70 -19.90
C ASN A 295 -22.23 -13.24 -20.28
N SER A 296 -21.22 -12.41 -20.50
CA SER A 296 -21.42 -11.02 -20.94
C SER A 296 -21.59 -10.87 -22.44
N MET A 297 -21.47 -11.96 -23.20
CA MET A 297 -21.59 -11.95 -24.66
C MET A 297 -23.01 -11.61 -25.07
N LEU A 298 -23.15 -10.60 -25.92
CA LEU A 298 -24.44 -10.19 -26.48
C LEU A 298 -24.82 -11.11 -27.63
N THR A 299 -25.98 -11.75 -27.48
CA THR A 299 -26.50 -12.71 -28.47
C THR A 299 -27.63 -12.12 -29.31
N THR A 300 -28.12 -10.92 -29.02
CA THR A 300 -29.17 -10.22 -29.74
C THR A 300 -28.58 -9.29 -30.82
N VAL A 301 -29.19 -9.26 -32.02
CA VAL A 301 -28.75 -8.43 -33.14
C VAL A 301 -29.92 -7.58 -33.59
N PRO A 302 -29.78 -6.26 -33.78
CA PRO A 302 -28.66 -5.44 -33.30
C PRO A 302 -28.73 -5.20 -31.80
N PRO A 303 -27.61 -5.28 -31.09
CA PRO A 303 -27.58 -4.94 -29.69
C PRO A 303 -27.74 -3.43 -29.48
N VAL A 304 -28.58 -3.05 -28.54
CA VAL A 304 -28.68 -1.64 -28.10
C VAL A 304 -27.75 -1.46 -26.92
N TYR A 305 -26.66 -0.71 -27.13
CA TYR A 305 -25.73 -0.38 -26.10
C TYR A 305 -26.12 0.94 -25.42
N PRO A 306 -26.40 0.98 -24.13
CA PRO A 306 -26.39 2.25 -23.43
C PRO A 306 -24.99 2.85 -23.54
N GLN A 307 -24.90 4.15 -23.78
CA GLN A 307 -23.62 4.83 -23.77
C GLN A 307 -22.99 4.69 -22.38
N PRO A 308 -21.72 4.27 -22.28
CA PRO A 308 -21.03 4.22 -21.01
C PRO A 308 -21.02 5.60 -20.38
N GLN A 309 -21.46 5.69 -19.13
CA GLN A 309 -21.40 6.93 -18.37
C GLN A 309 -20.31 6.82 -17.32
N GLN A 310 -19.53 7.87 -17.22
CA GLN A 310 -18.53 8.00 -16.18
C GLN A 310 -19.23 8.10 -14.83
N ASP A 311 -18.76 7.35 -13.84
CA ASP A 311 -19.17 7.53 -12.46
C ASP A 311 -18.50 8.81 -11.91
N PRO A 312 -19.26 9.89 -11.63
CA PRO A 312 -18.70 11.16 -11.20
C PRO A 312 -18.00 11.05 -9.83
N ASP A 313 -18.41 10.09 -8.98
CA ASP A 313 -17.88 9.93 -7.64
C ASP A 313 -16.53 9.21 -7.63
N GLN A 314 -16.21 8.46 -8.66
CA GLN A 314 -14.95 7.75 -8.78
C GLN A 314 -13.86 8.54 -9.49
N ASN A 315 -14.15 9.72 -10.01
CA ASN A 315 -13.21 10.57 -10.75
C ASN A 315 -12.41 9.80 -11.82
N LEU A 316 -13.04 8.85 -12.47
CA LEU A 316 -12.42 8.09 -13.54
C LEU A 316 -12.46 8.91 -14.81
N SER A 317 -11.35 9.01 -15.50
CA SER A 317 -11.24 9.71 -16.78
C SER A 317 -12.01 9.04 -17.90
N ARG A 318 -12.39 7.79 -17.72
CA ARG A 318 -13.18 6.99 -18.68
C ARG A 318 -14.10 6.07 -17.91
N GLY A 319 -15.36 6.10 -18.30
CA GLY A 319 -16.43 5.44 -17.59
C GLY A 319 -16.12 4.01 -17.18
N ALA A 320 -16.22 3.76 -15.89
CA ALA A 320 -16.45 2.41 -15.44
C ALA A 320 -17.81 2.00 -16.04
N MET A 321 -17.83 0.98 -16.84
CA MET A 321 -19.08 0.37 -17.25
C MET A 321 -19.72 -0.23 -15.99
N LYS A 322 -20.93 0.22 -15.68
CA LYS A 322 -21.74 -0.39 -14.64
C LYS A 322 -22.22 -1.74 -15.07
#